data_1d1a5b8728f3bd3ff759cf96d35b30a6
#
_entry.id   1d1a5b8728f3bd3ff759cf96d35b30a6
#
_cell.length_a   1.000
_cell.length_b   1.000
_cell.length_c   1.000
_cell.angle_alpha   90.00
_cell.angle_beta   90.00
_cell.angle_gamma   90.00
#
_symmetry.space_group_name_H-M   'P 1'
#
loop_
_entity.id
_entity.type
_entity.pdbx_description
1 polymer ?
#
loop_
_entity_poly.entity_id
_entity_poly.type
_entity_poly.pdbx_seq_one_letter_code
_entity_poly.pdbx_strand_id
1 'polypeptide(L)'
;THVLEQYMTYPNGAILQDRFSESVLQTIIDVAPKVLKDPTDYNAASNFMWSCTMALNGLIQKGVPTDWAVHAMGHELTALFGIDHARTLAIVAPSHYKFNFETKKEKLAQYGERVWNITEGSTDDKAHAAIEKTVAFFHDLGIDTKLSDYTQNYEGTAEEIAQRFTDRGWLGLGEHQTLSPDKVEKIVKMSY
;
A
#
# COMPACT_ATOMS: atom_id res chain seq x y z
N THR A 1 -3.89 -0.85 2.84
CA THR A 1 -2.73 0.03 2.52
C THR A 1 -2.24 0.79 3.74
N HIS A 2 -3.11 1.33 4.63
CA HIS A 2 -2.68 2.01 5.87
C HIS A 2 -1.69 1.17 6.69
N VAL A 3 -1.99 -0.12 6.90
CA VAL A 3 -1.08 -1.03 7.61
C VAL A 3 0.23 -1.21 6.84
N LEU A 4 0.14 -1.38 5.51
CA LEU A 4 1.32 -1.61 4.67
C LEU A 4 2.32 -0.45 4.74
N GLU A 5 1.88 0.81 4.79
CA GLU A 5 2.79 1.96 4.88
C GLU A 5 3.40 2.17 6.28
N GLN A 6 2.85 1.51 7.28
CA GLN A 6 3.42 1.46 8.63
C GLN A 6 4.32 0.21 8.84
N TYR A 7 4.18 -0.79 7.99
CA TYR A 7 4.86 -2.07 8.08
C TYR A 7 5.99 -2.24 7.04
N MET A 8 5.77 -1.82 5.78
CA MET A 8 6.72 -1.96 4.66
C MET A 8 7.82 -0.89 4.67
N THR A 9 8.49 -0.77 5.79
CA THR A 9 9.65 0.08 5.99
C THR A 9 10.92 -0.76 6.14
N TYR A 10 12.07 -0.16 6.40
CA TYR A 10 13.28 -0.94 6.64
C TYR A 10 13.19 -1.77 7.92
N PRO A 11 13.89 -2.92 8.01
CA PRO A 11 13.93 -3.74 9.23
C PRO A 11 14.49 -2.94 10.42
N ASN A 12 13.72 -2.88 11.51
CA ASN A 12 14.04 -2.07 12.69
C ASN A 12 14.02 -2.84 14.00
N GLY A 13 13.78 -4.17 13.95
CA GLY A 13 13.73 -5.05 15.12
C GLY A 13 12.45 -4.94 15.96
N ALA A 14 11.44 -4.20 15.52
CA ALA A 14 10.17 -4.02 16.22
C ALA A 14 9.23 -5.22 16.03
N ILE A 15 9.60 -6.36 16.59
CA ILE A 15 8.92 -7.67 16.39
C ILE A 15 7.44 -7.60 16.77
N LEU A 16 7.09 -6.89 17.82
CA LEU A 16 5.70 -6.80 18.30
C LEU A 16 4.83 -5.99 17.36
N GLN A 17 5.31 -4.85 16.88
CA GLN A 17 4.60 -4.02 15.91
C GLN A 17 4.43 -4.74 14.57
N ASP A 18 5.45 -5.48 14.14
CA ASP A 18 5.36 -6.34 12.96
C ASP A 18 4.22 -7.37 13.11
N ARG A 19 4.17 -8.10 14.22
CA ARG A 19 3.14 -9.09 14.49
C ARG A 19 1.74 -8.49 14.58
N PHE A 20 1.59 -7.31 15.17
CA PHE A 20 0.31 -6.61 15.15
C PHE A 20 -0.14 -6.26 13.74
N SER A 21 0.76 -5.71 12.93
CA SER A 21 0.50 -5.39 11.52
C SER A 21 0.14 -6.64 10.72
N GLU A 22 0.92 -7.71 10.86
CA GLU A 22 0.69 -9.00 10.20
C GLU A 22 -0.67 -9.60 10.59
N SER A 23 -1.05 -9.54 11.87
CA SER A 23 -2.36 -10.03 12.33
C SER A 23 -3.53 -9.22 11.76
N VAL A 24 -3.40 -7.89 11.69
CA VAL A 24 -4.42 -7.03 11.05
C VAL A 24 -4.54 -7.35 9.56
N LEU A 25 -3.43 -7.50 8.84
CA LEU A 25 -3.42 -7.84 7.42
C LEU A 25 -4.06 -9.20 7.15
N GLN A 26 -3.68 -10.24 7.89
CA GLN A 26 -4.27 -11.58 7.78
C GLN A 26 -5.77 -11.54 8.05
N THR A 27 -6.20 -10.87 9.10
CA THR A 27 -7.62 -10.75 9.44
C THR A 27 -8.40 -10.08 8.29
N ILE A 28 -7.90 -8.98 7.74
CA ILE A 28 -8.57 -8.29 6.62
C ILE A 28 -8.65 -9.19 5.39
N ILE A 29 -7.57 -9.90 5.04
CA ILE A 29 -7.55 -10.85 3.92
C ILE A 29 -8.62 -11.93 4.11
N ASP A 30 -8.78 -12.44 5.31
CA ASP A 30 -9.75 -13.50 5.61
C ASP A 30 -11.21 -13.01 5.61
N VAL A 31 -11.46 -11.79 6.08
CA VAL A 31 -12.84 -11.33 6.32
C VAL A 31 -13.39 -10.40 5.23
N ALA A 32 -12.56 -9.64 4.53
CA ALA A 32 -13.05 -8.69 3.52
C ALA A 32 -13.89 -9.35 2.41
N PRO A 33 -13.49 -10.49 1.84
CA PRO A 33 -14.34 -11.19 0.85
C PRO A 33 -15.68 -11.67 1.44
N LYS A 34 -15.70 -12.01 2.73
CA LYS A 34 -16.94 -12.45 3.41
C LYS A 34 -17.89 -11.27 3.60
N VAL A 35 -17.39 -10.12 4.03
CA VAL A 35 -18.18 -8.88 4.18
C VAL A 35 -18.74 -8.42 2.84
N LEU A 36 -17.97 -8.52 1.74
CA LEU A 36 -18.47 -8.19 0.40
C LEU A 36 -19.58 -9.14 -0.04
N LYS A 37 -19.48 -10.42 0.29
CA LYS A 37 -20.47 -11.43 -0.05
C LYS A 37 -21.75 -11.31 0.77
N ASP A 38 -21.62 -11.06 2.07
CA ASP A 38 -22.73 -10.88 3.01
C ASP A 38 -22.39 -9.80 4.05
N PRO A 39 -22.80 -8.55 3.80
CA PRO A 39 -22.55 -7.45 4.74
C PRO A 39 -23.33 -7.58 6.05
N THR A 40 -24.25 -8.54 6.17
CA THR A 40 -25.00 -8.83 7.39
C THR A 40 -24.34 -9.89 8.29
N ASP A 41 -23.29 -10.56 7.82
CA ASP A 41 -22.44 -11.44 8.65
C ASP A 41 -21.77 -10.62 9.75
N TYR A 42 -22.37 -10.65 10.94
CA TYR A 42 -21.88 -9.90 12.09
C TYR A 42 -20.44 -10.27 12.47
N ASN A 43 -20.06 -11.54 12.38
CA ASN A 43 -18.73 -11.98 12.75
C ASN A 43 -17.67 -11.44 11.76
N ALA A 44 -17.94 -11.53 10.47
CA ALA A 44 -17.05 -10.96 9.45
C ALA A 44 -16.97 -9.42 9.57
N ALA A 45 -18.13 -8.76 9.66
CA ALA A 45 -18.23 -7.30 9.74
C ALA A 45 -17.55 -6.73 11.00
N SER A 46 -17.75 -7.35 12.17
CA SER A 46 -17.15 -6.89 13.42
C SER A 46 -15.61 -7.02 13.40
N ASN A 47 -15.08 -8.13 12.90
CA ASN A 47 -13.64 -8.31 12.75
C ASN A 47 -13.04 -7.34 11.72
N PHE A 48 -13.75 -7.10 10.60
CA PHE A 48 -13.35 -6.11 9.61
C PHE A 48 -13.29 -4.70 10.20
N MET A 49 -14.35 -4.25 10.87
CA MET A 49 -14.42 -2.93 11.49
C MET A 49 -13.33 -2.73 12.55
N TRP A 50 -13.09 -3.75 13.38
CA TRP A 50 -12.07 -3.70 14.40
C TRP A 50 -10.65 -3.64 13.78
N SER A 51 -10.41 -4.42 12.74
CA SER A 51 -9.16 -4.37 11.97
C SER A 51 -8.92 -3.01 11.31
N CYS A 52 -9.97 -2.38 10.75
CA CYS A 52 -9.88 -1.02 10.21
C CYS A 52 -9.51 0.00 11.29
N THR A 53 -10.10 -0.12 12.50
CA THR A 53 -9.74 0.73 13.64
C THR A 53 -8.27 0.56 14.04
N MET A 54 -7.79 -0.68 14.14
CA MET A 54 -6.41 -0.98 14.51
C MET A 54 -5.41 -0.56 13.43
N ALA A 55 -5.83 -0.55 12.17
CA ALA A 55 -4.98 -0.14 11.05
C ALA A 55 -4.51 1.33 11.13
N LEU A 56 -5.26 2.22 11.81
CA LEU A 56 -4.95 3.66 11.82
C LEU A 56 -5.15 4.34 13.19
N ASN A 57 -5.31 3.60 14.28
CA ASN A 57 -5.45 4.18 15.62
C ASN A 57 -4.10 4.64 16.24
N GLY A 58 -3.01 4.47 15.51
CA GLY A 58 -1.68 4.88 15.94
C GLY A 58 -0.90 3.83 16.75
N LEU A 59 -1.47 2.66 17.06
CA LEU A 59 -0.77 1.64 17.85
C LEU A 59 0.42 1.04 17.08
N ILE A 60 0.19 0.57 15.86
CA ILE A 60 1.19 -0.16 15.09
C ILE A 60 2.36 0.70 14.59
N GLN A 61 2.20 2.03 14.58
CA GLN A 61 3.28 2.96 14.20
C GLN A 61 4.14 3.44 15.38
N LYS A 62 3.83 3.05 16.63
CA LYS A 62 4.57 3.53 17.79
C LYS A 62 5.97 2.94 17.83
N GLY A 63 6.98 3.84 17.77
CA GLY A 63 8.40 3.47 17.85
C GLY A 63 8.96 2.84 16.56
N VAL A 64 8.25 2.93 15.44
CA VAL A 64 8.71 2.44 14.13
C VAL A 64 8.64 3.56 13.09
N PRO A 65 9.47 3.51 12.03
CA PRO A 65 9.35 4.40 10.90
C PRO A 65 8.06 4.11 10.11
N THR A 66 7.54 5.13 9.42
CA THR A 66 6.39 5.02 8.52
C THR A 66 6.71 5.65 7.18
N ASP A 67 6.11 5.16 6.09
CA ASP A 67 6.38 5.63 4.72
C ASP A 67 5.45 6.80 4.31
N TRP A 68 4.17 6.54 4.19
CA TRP A 68 3.11 7.48 3.76
C TRP A 68 3.25 8.05 2.35
N ALA A 69 4.17 7.57 1.53
CA ALA A 69 4.35 8.07 0.16
C ALA A 69 3.21 7.66 -0.77
N VAL A 70 2.64 6.46 -0.58
CA VAL A 70 1.46 6.01 -1.35
C VAL A 70 0.27 6.90 -1.05
N HIS A 71 0.06 7.28 0.21
CA HIS A 71 -1.00 8.22 0.59
C HIS A 71 -0.79 9.61 -0.02
N ALA A 72 0.44 10.12 0.02
CA ALA A 72 0.74 11.42 -0.56
C ALA A 72 0.40 11.47 -2.06
N MET A 73 0.82 10.47 -2.83
CA MET A 73 0.49 10.36 -4.28
C MET A 73 -1.00 10.07 -4.51
N GLY A 74 -1.59 9.18 -3.71
CA GLY A 74 -3.01 8.81 -3.82
C GLY A 74 -3.95 10.00 -3.60
N HIS A 75 -3.65 10.88 -2.64
CA HIS A 75 -4.43 12.11 -2.41
C HIS A 75 -4.43 13.05 -3.63
N GLU A 76 -3.31 13.14 -4.35
CA GLU A 76 -3.29 13.94 -5.59
C GLU A 76 -4.19 13.33 -6.67
N LEU A 77 -4.19 11.99 -6.83
CA LEU A 77 -5.10 11.33 -7.77
C LEU A 77 -6.58 11.56 -7.39
N THR A 78 -6.90 11.51 -6.10
CA THR A 78 -8.25 11.87 -5.63
C THR A 78 -8.59 13.32 -5.95
N ALA A 79 -7.66 14.25 -5.74
CA ALA A 79 -7.88 15.67 -6.01
C ALA A 79 -8.05 15.97 -7.52
N LEU A 80 -7.33 15.25 -8.38
CA LEU A 80 -7.37 15.46 -9.83
C LEU A 80 -8.58 14.82 -10.50
N PHE A 81 -8.99 13.63 -10.07
CA PHE A 81 -9.96 12.80 -10.78
C PHE A 81 -11.22 12.47 -9.99
N GLY A 82 -11.28 12.79 -8.72
CA GLY A 82 -12.41 12.39 -7.86
C GLY A 82 -12.50 10.89 -7.61
N ILE A 83 -11.43 10.12 -7.91
CA ILE A 83 -11.36 8.70 -7.60
C ILE A 83 -11.30 8.55 -6.09
N ASP A 84 -12.08 7.62 -5.53
CA ASP A 84 -12.12 7.42 -4.08
C ASP A 84 -10.75 7.00 -3.51
N HIS A 85 -10.53 7.38 -2.25
CA HIS A 85 -9.23 7.22 -1.59
C HIS A 85 -8.72 5.78 -1.58
N ALA A 86 -9.57 4.79 -1.35
CA ALA A 86 -9.15 3.39 -1.32
C ALA A 86 -8.59 2.94 -2.68
N ARG A 87 -9.23 3.36 -3.77
CA ARG A 87 -8.81 3.04 -5.13
C ARG A 87 -7.52 3.73 -5.52
N THR A 88 -7.35 5.01 -5.18
CA THR A 88 -6.08 5.70 -5.46
C THR A 88 -4.89 5.08 -4.75
N LEU A 89 -5.08 4.57 -3.53
CA LEU A 89 -4.04 3.82 -2.84
C LEU A 89 -3.72 2.49 -3.54
N ALA A 90 -4.73 1.78 -4.03
CA ALA A 90 -4.53 0.52 -4.76
C ALA A 90 -3.84 0.73 -6.11
N ILE A 91 -4.07 1.86 -6.77
CA ILE A 91 -3.38 2.26 -8.00
C ILE A 91 -1.88 2.49 -7.75
N VAL A 92 -1.54 3.22 -6.70
CA VAL A 92 -0.16 3.67 -6.46
C VAL A 92 0.71 2.61 -5.78
N ALA A 93 0.16 1.85 -4.82
CA ALA A 93 0.94 0.97 -3.95
C ALA A 93 1.79 -0.06 -4.71
N PRO A 94 1.29 -0.79 -5.74
CA PRO A 94 2.10 -1.77 -6.45
C PRO A 94 3.30 -1.14 -7.17
N SER A 95 3.11 0.02 -7.77
CA SER A 95 4.17 0.77 -8.47
C SER A 95 5.21 1.32 -7.48
N HIS A 96 4.77 1.80 -6.34
CA HIS A 96 5.65 2.25 -5.26
C HIS A 96 6.55 1.12 -4.75
N TYR A 97 5.99 -0.07 -4.50
CA TYR A 97 6.77 -1.22 -4.04
C TYR A 97 7.73 -1.75 -5.11
N LYS A 98 7.32 -1.79 -6.36
CA LYS A 98 8.21 -2.17 -7.48
C LYS A 98 9.35 -1.18 -7.69
N PHE A 99 9.07 0.13 -7.61
CA PHE A 99 10.10 1.16 -7.77
C PHE A 99 11.14 1.13 -6.62
N ASN A 100 10.70 0.88 -5.40
CA ASN A 100 11.55 0.79 -4.21
C ASN A 100 11.94 -0.65 -3.85
N PHE A 101 11.92 -1.58 -4.81
CA PHE A 101 12.07 -3.02 -4.56
C PHE A 101 13.33 -3.33 -3.75
N GLU A 102 14.49 -2.82 -4.18
CA GLU A 102 15.77 -3.11 -3.53
C GLU A 102 15.84 -2.68 -2.06
N THR A 103 15.15 -1.62 -1.69
CA THR A 103 15.13 -1.14 -0.30
C THR A 103 14.05 -1.79 0.55
N LYS A 104 13.03 -2.38 -0.08
CA LYS A 104 11.86 -2.97 0.61
C LYS A 104 11.80 -4.50 0.51
N LYS A 105 12.64 -5.15 -0.29
CA LYS A 105 12.52 -6.58 -0.62
C LYS A 105 12.58 -7.51 0.60
N GLU A 106 13.41 -7.21 1.59
CA GLU A 106 13.45 -8.03 2.81
C GLU A 106 12.12 -7.99 3.57
N LYS A 107 11.51 -6.81 3.66
CA LYS A 107 10.23 -6.63 4.33
C LYS A 107 9.06 -7.16 3.51
N LEU A 108 9.13 -7.03 2.18
CA LEU A 108 8.18 -7.65 1.25
C LEU A 108 8.23 -9.18 1.33
N ALA A 109 9.43 -9.77 1.42
CA ALA A 109 9.59 -11.21 1.60
C ALA A 109 9.02 -11.68 2.95
N GLN A 110 9.30 -10.95 4.04
CA GLN A 110 8.71 -11.20 5.36
C GLN A 110 7.17 -11.16 5.30
N TYR A 111 6.60 -10.18 4.61
CA TYR A 111 5.17 -10.07 4.37
C TYR A 111 4.64 -11.26 3.56
N GLY A 112 5.36 -11.66 2.51
CA GLY A 112 5.03 -12.84 1.72
C GLY A 112 4.99 -14.10 2.57
N GLU A 113 6.01 -14.33 3.39
CA GLU A 113 6.09 -15.50 4.26
C GLU A 113 5.00 -15.51 5.34
N ARG A 114 4.84 -14.41 6.05
CA ARG A 114 4.05 -14.39 7.29
C ARG A 114 2.58 -14.10 7.06
N VAL A 115 2.24 -13.35 6.02
CA VAL A 115 0.85 -12.97 5.73
C VAL A 115 0.26 -13.83 4.61
N TRP A 116 1.04 -14.10 3.57
CA TRP A 116 0.59 -14.87 2.40
C TRP A 116 0.99 -16.33 2.42
N ASN A 117 1.76 -16.77 3.43
CA ASN A 117 2.27 -18.15 3.55
C ASN A 117 3.13 -18.59 2.33
N ILE A 118 3.90 -17.68 1.75
CA ILE A 118 4.83 -17.96 0.66
C ILE A 118 6.13 -18.48 1.27
N THR A 119 6.32 -19.81 1.31
CA THR A 119 7.44 -20.45 1.99
C THR A 119 8.62 -20.78 1.08
N GLU A 120 8.37 -20.92 -0.22
CA GLU A 120 9.36 -21.33 -1.22
C GLU A 120 9.97 -20.15 -1.97
N GLY A 121 11.15 -20.33 -2.49
CA GLY A 121 11.86 -19.34 -3.31
C GLY A 121 12.86 -18.47 -2.54
N SER A 122 13.64 -17.69 -3.28
CA SER A 122 14.57 -16.70 -2.73
C SER A 122 13.83 -15.52 -2.09
N THR A 123 14.57 -14.64 -1.41
CA THR A 123 14.01 -13.38 -0.88
C THR A 123 13.34 -12.57 -2.00
N ASP A 124 13.97 -12.46 -3.15
CA ASP A 124 13.43 -11.71 -4.29
C ASP A 124 12.14 -12.36 -4.84
N ASP A 125 12.13 -13.70 -4.97
CA ASP A 125 10.93 -14.44 -5.42
C ASP A 125 9.75 -14.22 -4.48
N LYS A 126 9.97 -14.33 -3.18
CA LYS A 126 8.94 -14.10 -2.15
C LYS A 126 8.44 -12.66 -2.15
N ALA A 127 9.35 -11.70 -2.30
CA ALA A 127 9.00 -10.29 -2.36
C ALA A 127 8.15 -9.95 -3.59
N HIS A 128 8.52 -10.45 -4.78
CA HIS A 128 7.72 -10.29 -5.98
C HIS A 128 6.34 -10.95 -5.86
N ALA A 129 6.31 -12.20 -5.39
CA ALA A 129 5.06 -12.94 -5.18
C ALA A 129 4.14 -12.23 -4.17
N ALA A 130 4.68 -11.58 -3.14
CA ALA A 130 3.92 -10.81 -2.17
C ALA A 130 3.23 -9.58 -2.81
N ILE A 131 3.92 -8.86 -3.71
CA ILE A 131 3.33 -7.76 -4.48
C ILE A 131 2.20 -8.30 -5.37
N GLU A 132 2.45 -9.38 -6.10
CA GLU A 132 1.45 -10.01 -6.98
C GLU A 132 0.21 -10.50 -6.22
N LYS A 133 0.39 -11.13 -5.06
CA LYS A 133 -0.71 -11.54 -4.17
C LYS A 133 -1.54 -10.36 -3.69
N THR A 134 -0.88 -9.24 -3.37
CA THR A 134 -1.58 -8.02 -2.95
C THR A 134 -2.42 -7.44 -4.09
N VAL A 135 -1.88 -7.39 -5.31
CA VAL A 135 -2.61 -6.94 -6.50
C VAL A 135 -3.80 -7.87 -6.79
N ALA A 136 -3.57 -9.19 -6.77
CA ALA A 136 -4.64 -10.17 -6.97
C ALA A 136 -5.76 -9.99 -5.94
N PHE A 137 -5.41 -9.79 -4.68
CA PHE A 137 -6.40 -9.53 -3.62
C PHE A 137 -7.21 -8.25 -3.88
N PHE A 138 -6.60 -7.17 -4.35
CA PHE A 138 -7.35 -5.97 -4.73
C PHE A 138 -8.32 -6.26 -5.88
N HIS A 139 -7.89 -7.00 -6.90
CA HIS A 139 -8.76 -7.40 -8.00
C HIS A 139 -9.91 -8.31 -7.54
N ASP A 140 -9.66 -9.25 -6.64
CA ASP A 140 -10.69 -10.12 -6.05
C ASP A 140 -11.76 -9.32 -5.26
N LEU A 141 -11.38 -8.14 -4.77
CA LEU A 141 -12.31 -7.19 -4.12
C LEU A 141 -12.98 -6.22 -5.11
N GLY A 142 -12.73 -6.36 -6.42
CA GLY A 142 -13.29 -5.47 -7.46
C GLY A 142 -12.60 -4.10 -7.52
N ILE A 143 -11.32 -4.02 -7.14
CA ILE A 143 -10.52 -2.80 -7.16
C ILE A 143 -9.40 -2.96 -8.19
N ASP A 144 -9.48 -2.22 -9.29
CA ASP A 144 -8.43 -2.16 -10.30
C ASP A 144 -7.22 -1.38 -9.80
N THR A 145 -6.04 -1.67 -10.37
CA THR A 145 -4.76 -1.16 -9.86
C THR A 145 -4.00 -0.29 -10.86
N LYS A 146 -4.66 0.14 -11.92
CA LYS A 146 -4.09 1.07 -12.90
C LYS A 146 -4.95 2.34 -13.02
N LEU A 147 -4.31 3.48 -13.18
CA LEU A 147 -5.01 4.75 -13.36
C LEU A 147 -5.86 4.76 -14.63
N SER A 148 -5.38 4.10 -15.70
CA SER A 148 -6.10 3.96 -16.98
C SER A 148 -7.44 3.21 -16.87
N ASP A 149 -7.65 2.43 -15.81
CA ASP A 149 -8.92 1.74 -15.58
C ASP A 149 -10.00 2.70 -15.05
N TYR A 150 -9.60 3.87 -14.53
CA TYR A 150 -10.51 4.84 -13.92
C TYR A 150 -10.70 6.12 -14.75
N THR A 151 -9.74 6.48 -15.59
CA THR A 151 -9.80 7.70 -16.41
C THR A 151 -9.04 7.53 -17.72
N GLN A 152 -9.52 8.18 -18.77
CA GLN A 152 -8.81 8.27 -20.05
C GLN A 152 -7.84 9.45 -20.11
N ASN A 153 -7.93 10.39 -19.16
CA ASN A 153 -7.17 11.64 -19.15
C ASN A 153 -5.98 11.57 -18.17
N TYR A 154 -5.26 10.45 -18.15
CA TYR A 154 -4.15 10.24 -17.21
C TYR A 154 -2.80 10.77 -17.69
N GLU A 155 -2.67 11.09 -19.00
CA GLU A 155 -1.44 11.66 -19.55
C GLU A 155 -1.10 13.01 -18.89
N GLY A 156 0.17 13.21 -18.54
CA GLY A 156 0.63 14.42 -17.85
C GLY A 156 0.39 14.44 -16.33
N THR A 157 -0.40 13.50 -15.78
CA THR A 157 -0.72 13.46 -14.35
C THR A 157 0.52 13.33 -13.48
N ALA A 158 1.48 12.50 -13.89
CA ALA A 158 2.68 12.27 -13.11
C ALA A 158 3.54 13.53 -12.99
N GLU A 159 3.70 14.25 -14.08
CA GLU A 159 4.41 15.53 -14.14
C GLU A 159 3.71 16.59 -13.28
N GLU A 160 2.38 16.63 -13.34
CA GLU A 160 1.59 17.58 -12.54
C GLU A 160 1.74 17.29 -11.04
N ILE A 161 1.69 16.02 -10.62
CA ILE A 161 1.89 15.63 -9.21
C ILE A 161 3.30 16.00 -8.76
N ALA A 162 4.32 15.69 -9.55
CA ALA A 162 5.71 16.05 -9.24
C ALA A 162 5.90 17.56 -9.09
N GLN A 163 5.26 18.36 -9.97
CA GLN A 163 5.30 19.82 -9.88
C GLN A 163 4.60 20.32 -8.60
N ARG A 164 3.42 19.79 -8.26
CA ARG A 164 2.71 20.15 -7.03
C ARG A 164 3.52 19.83 -5.77
N PHE A 165 4.26 18.73 -5.77
CA PHE A 165 5.15 18.39 -4.64
C PHE A 165 6.33 19.36 -4.57
N THR A 166 6.91 19.74 -5.69
CA THR A 166 7.95 20.77 -5.77
C THR A 166 7.46 22.11 -5.22
N ASP A 167 6.30 22.56 -5.65
CA ASP A 167 5.70 23.84 -5.24
C ASP A 167 5.40 23.88 -3.73
N ARG A 168 5.05 22.73 -3.12
CA ARG A 168 4.83 22.59 -1.67
C ARG A 168 6.10 22.41 -0.88
N GLY A 169 7.26 22.25 -1.52
CA GLY A 169 8.52 21.94 -0.86
C GLY A 169 8.61 20.50 -0.33
N TRP A 170 7.81 19.58 -0.87
CA TRP A 170 7.84 18.15 -0.55
C TRP A 170 8.92 17.45 -1.38
N LEU A 171 10.18 17.69 -1.02
CA LEU A 171 11.35 17.27 -1.79
C LEU A 171 11.88 15.88 -1.41
N GLY A 172 11.30 15.26 -0.39
CA GLY A 172 11.66 13.90 0.04
C GLY A 172 10.50 13.25 0.77
N LEU A 173 9.95 12.15 0.21
CA LEU A 173 8.91 11.33 0.81
C LEU A 173 9.46 9.95 1.18
N GLY A 174 8.62 9.16 1.85
CA GLY A 174 8.94 7.81 2.30
C GLY A 174 9.75 7.79 3.59
N GLU A 175 9.96 6.60 4.14
CA GLU A 175 10.64 6.39 5.43
C GLU A 175 12.10 6.88 5.45
N HIS A 176 12.73 6.96 4.30
CA HIS A 176 14.09 7.49 4.13
C HIS A 176 14.14 8.94 3.66
N GLN A 177 12.99 9.55 3.38
CA GLN A 177 12.87 10.89 2.80
C GLN A 177 13.69 11.07 1.52
N THR A 178 13.76 10.02 0.69
CA THR A 178 14.56 9.96 -0.54
C THR A 178 13.75 9.99 -1.83
N LEU A 179 12.43 9.97 -1.74
CA LEU A 179 11.56 10.06 -2.91
C LEU A 179 11.34 11.53 -3.28
N SER A 180 12.23 12.02 -4.13
CA SER A 180 12.14 13.35 -4.73
C SER A 180 11.00 13.43 -5.76
N PRO A 181 10.53 14.63 -6.15
CA PRO A 181 9.46 14.79 -7.15
C PRO A 181 9.69 14.03 -8.46
N ASP A 182 10.93 13.95 -8.97
CA ASP A 182 11.26 13.16 -10.16
C ASP A 182 11.08 11.65 -9.98
N LYS A 183 11.27 11.13 -8.76
CA LYS A 183 10.99 9.73 -8.44
C LYS A 183 9.50 9.49 -8.29
N VAL A 184 8.77 10.42 -7.70
CA VAL A 184 7.31 10.40 -7.61
C VAL A 184 6.70 10.35 -9.01
N GLU A 185 7.17 11.19 -9.94
CA GLU A 185 6.77 11.16 -11.35
C GLU A 185 6.91 9.76 -11.96
N LYS A 186 8.08 9.12 -11.75
CA LYS A 186 8.32 7.75 -12.26
C LYS A 186 7.36 6.72 -11.66
N ILE A 187 7.11 6.78 -10.34
CA ILE A 187 6.18 5.87 -9.66
C ILE A 187 4.76 6.05 -10.20
N VAL A 188 4.30 7.27 -10.36
CA VAL A 188 2.95 7.56 -10.87
C VAL A 188 2.82 7.11 -12.34
N LYS A 189 3.84 7.32 -13.18
CA LYS A 189 3.87 6.79 -14.57
C LYS A 189 3.79 5.27 -14.63
N MET A 190 4.39 4.56 -13.68
CA MET A 190 4.28 3.10 -13.60
C MET A 190 2.86 2.63 -13.22
N SER A 191 2.01 3.52 -12.77
CA SER A 191 0.64 3.22 -12.34
C SER A 191 -0.40 3.42 -13.46
N TYR A 192 0.01 3.79 -14.67
CA TYR A 192 -0.85 4.04 -15.85
C TYR A 192 -1.44 2.79 -16.48
#